data_1889ae642eb2a3cf0b62ff1076119250
#
_entry.id   1889ae642eb2a3cf0b62ff1076119250
#
_cell.length_a   1.000
_cell.length_b   1.000
_cell.length_c   1.000
_cell.angle_alpha   90.00
_cell.angle_beta   90.00
_cell.angle_gamma   90.00
#
_symmetry.space_group_name_H-M   'P 1'
#
loop_
_entity.id
_entity.type
_entity.pdbx_description
1 polymer ?
#
loop_
_entity_poly.entity_id
_entity_poly.type
_entity_poly.pdbx_seq_one_letter_code
_entity_poly.pdbx_strand_id
1 'polypeptide(L)'
;MKKLVMILMSVFCFQSVTFADNDRLIQFAQLPAEAQQTVNTHFNNKKVAYIMLDPGYLKSYEVVFDDATKVEFNQKGQWKEVDMNTQAVPSEFIPEAIQAYVNTAFPDAFICHIDVEKGKKEVKLSNGLELKFNKRNLLMEVDD
;
A
#
# COMPACT_ATOMS: atom_id res chain seq x y z
N MET A 1 9.48 -55.85 -8.54
CA MET A 1 9.89 -54.57 -7.98
C MET A 1 8.85 -53.51 -8.35
N LYS A 2 8.08 -53.07 -7.39
CA LYS A 2 7.13 -52.00 -7.58
C LYS A 2 7.89 -50.71 -7.57
N LYS A 3 8.03 -50.05 -8.72
CA LYS A 3 8.50 -48.68 -8.78
C LYS A 3 7.43 -47.77 -8.17
N LEU A 4 7.66 -47.24 -6.99
CA LEU A 4 6.83 -46.21 -6.40
C LEU A 4 7.10 -44.95 -7.21
N VAL A 5 6.24 -44.64 -8.16
CA VAL A 5 6.21 -43.31 -8.78
C VAL A 5 5.60 -42.39 -7.74
N MET A 6 6.46 -41.75 -6.96
CA MET A 6 6.05 -40.57 -6.20
C MET A 6 5.68 -39.50 -7.20
N ILE A 7 4.41 -39.40 -7.51
CA ILE A 7 3.86 -38.24 -8.14
C ILE A 7 3.93 -37.18 -7.06
N LEU A 8 4.97 -36.34 -7.16
CA LEU A 8 5.04 -35.10 -6.42
C LEU A 8 3.91 -34.24 -6.96
N MET A 9 2.72 -34.36 -6.38
CA MET A 9 1.68 -33.38 -6.53
C MET A 9 2.23 -32.09 -5.92
N SER A 10 2.83 -31.26 -6.75
CA SER A 10 3.02 -29.87 -6.41
C SER A 10 1.62 -29.31 -6.19
N VAL A 11 1.23 -29.25 -4.94
CA VAL A 11 0.08 -28.45 -4.53
C VAL A 11 0.48 -27.02 -4.85
N PHE A 12 0.14 -26.57 -6.07
CA PHE A 12 0.04 -25.16 -6.35
C PHE A 12 -1.03 -24.66 -5.38
N CYS A 13 -0.58 -24.15 -4.23
CA CYS A 13 -1.41 -23.25 -3.44
C CYS A 13 -1.69 -22.05 -4.34
N PHE A 14 -2.77 -22.14 -5.11
CA PHE A 14 -3.46 -20.95 -5.54
C PHE A 14 -3.82 -20.22 -4.23
N GLN A 15 -3.02 -19.24 -3.87
CA GLN A 15 -3.49 -18.23 -2.96
C GLN A 15 -4.65 -17.57 -3.68
N SER A 16 -5.84 -18.06 -3.41
CA SER A 16 -7.05 -17.41 -3.84
C SER A 16 -7.03 -16.04 -3.16
N VAL A 17 -6.77 -15.00 -3.93
CA VAL A 17 -7.03 -13.64 -3.50
C VAL A 17 -8.53 -13.58 -3.29
N THR A 18 -8.96 -13.68 -2.03
CA THR A 18 -10.36 -13.52 -1.67
C THR A 18 -10.69 -12.04 -1.75
N PHE A 19 -11.35 -11.66 -2.82
CA PHE A 19 -11.96 -10.33 -2.94
C PHE A 19 -13.20 -10.29 -2.04
N ALA A 20 -13.46 -9.14 -1.38
CA ALA A 20 -14.76 -8.89 -0.77
C ALA A 20 -15.85 -9.04 -1.85
N ASP A 21 -17.03 -9.51 -1.48
CA ASP A 21 -18.09 -9.99 -2.40
C ASP A 21 -18.47 -9.02 -3.55
N ASN A 22 -18.14 -7.73 -3.42
CA ASN A 22 -18.48 -6.70 -4.41
C ASN A 22 -17.27 -6.04 -5.09
N ASP A 23 -16.06 -6.43 -4.73
CA ASP A 23 -14.85 -5.86 -5.35
C ASP A 23 -14.74 -6.26 -6.80
N ARG A 24 -14.30 -5.33 -7.65
CA ARG A 24 -14.21 -5.52 -9.10
C ARG A 24 -12.82 -5.16 -9.59
N LEU A 25 -12.30 -5.99 -10.47
CA LEU A 25 -11.12 -5.63 -11.26
C LEU A 25 -11.53 -4.58 -12.32
N ILE A 26 -10.76 -3.52 -12.41
CA ILE A 26 -10.95 -2.44 -13.37
C ILE A 26 -9.67 -2.17 -14.14
N GLN A 27 -9.80 -1.42 -15.23
CA GLN A 27 -8.66 -0.95 -16.02
C GLN A 27 -8.17 0.41 -15.52
N PHE A 28 -6.93 0.73 -15.84
CA PHE A 28 -6.30 2.00 -15.46
C PHE A 28 -7.11 3.23 -15.88
N ALA A 29 -7.67 3.21 -17.10
CA ALA A 29 -8.50 4.31 -17.61
C ALA A 29 -9.80 4.55 -16.79
N GLN A 30 -10.21 3.59 -15.97
CA GLN A 30 -11.40 3.69 -15.11
C GLN A 30 -11.10 4.31 -13.74
N LEU A 31 -9.83 4.54 -13.42
CA LEU A 31 -9.45 5.30 -12.23
C LEU A 31 -9.87 6.77 -12.37
N PRO A 32 -10.19 7.46 -11.26
CA PRO A 32 -10.30 8.92 -11.28
C PRO A 32 -9.04 9.58 -11.83
N ALA A 33 -9.20 10.70 -12.54
CA ALA A 33 -8.08 11.39 -13.20
C ALA A 33 -6.92 11.73 -12.25
N GLU A 34 -7.23 12.15 -11.04
CA GLU A 34 -6.22 12.46 -10.01
C GLU A 34 -5.42 11.23 -9.60
N ALA A 35 -6.06 10.07 -9.46
CA ALA A 35 -5.38 8.81 -9.18
C ALA A 35 -4.47 8.38 -10.34
N GLN A 36 -4.93 8.50 -11.58
CA GLN A 36 -4.10 8.24 -12.76
C GLN A 36 -2.85 9.13 -12.76
N GLN A 37 -3.01 10.41 -12.46
CA GLN A 37 -1.91 11.36 -12.40
C GLN A 37 -0.90 10.98 -11.32
N THR A 38 -1.36 10.59 -10.13
CA THR A 38 -0.50 10.15 -9.02
C THR A 38 0.33 8.93 -9.42
N VAL A 39 -0.29 7.93 -10.04
CA VAL A 39 0.41 6.73 -10.52
C VAL A 39 1.44 7.09 -11.58
N ASN A 40 1.07 7.90 -12.57
CA ASN A 40 1.97 8.29 -13.66
C ASN A 40 3.13 9.16 -13.19
N THR A 41 2.93 9.97 -12.16
CA THR A 41 3.97 10.89 -11.66
C THR A 41 4.94 10.20 -10.70
N HIS A 42 4.42 9.39 -9.76
CA HIS A 42 5.23 8.85 -8.66
C HIS A 42 5.58 7.36 -8.79
N PHE A 43 4.87 6.62 -9.65
CA PHE A 43 5.03 5.17 -9.81
C PHE A 43 5.24 4.75 -11.26
N ASN A 44 5.71 5.64 -12.11
CA ASN A 44 5.91 5.39 -13.54
C ASN A 44 6.96 4.31 -13.86
N ASN A 45 7.86 4.03 -12.92
CA ASN A 45 8.87 2.97 -13.03
C ASN A 45 8.38 1.60 -12.58
N LYS A 46 7.13 1.50 -12.13
CA LYS A 46 6.50 0.26 -11.67
C LYS A 46 5.45 -0.22 -12.66
N LYS A 47 5.29 -1.53 -12.72
CA LYS A 47 4.27 -2.15 -13.56
C LYS A 47 3.04 -2.46 -12.72
N VAL A 48 1.87 -1.98 -13.16
CA VAL A 48 0.59 -2.31 -12.54
C VAL A 48 0.27 -3.79 -12.80
N ALA A 49 0.04 -4.54 -11.72
CA ALA A 49 -0.39 -5.93 -11.80
C ALA A 49 -1.92 -6.01 -11.95
N TYR A 50 -2.65 -5.30 -11.11
CA TYR A 50 -4.11 -5.18 -11.20
C TYR A 50 -4.60 -3.97 -10.43
N ILE A 51 -5.84 -3.56 -10.71
CA ILE A 51 -6.53 -2.48 -10.02
C ILE A 51 -7.88 -2.99 -9.55
N MET A 52 -8.19 -2.74 -8.28
CA MET A 52 -9.43 -3.14 -7.66
C MET A 52 -10.28 -1.94 -7.30
N LEU A 53 -11.58 -2.04 -7.61
CA LEU A 53 -12.60 -1.10 -7.18
C LEU A 53 -13.42 -1.75 -6.07
N ASP A 54 -13.44 -1.12 -4.90
CA ASP A 54 -14.43 -1.37 -3.87
C ASP A 54 -15.61 -0.41 -4.07
N PRO A 55 -16.79 -0.91 -4.49
CA PRO A 55 -17.96 -0.07 -4.77
C PRO A 55 -18.79 0.25 -3.52
N GLY A 56 -18.29 -0.04 -2.31
CA GLY A 56 -18.97 0.18 -1.05
C GLY A 56 -19.42 1.63 -0.81
N TYR A 57 -19.98 1.90 0.38
CA TYR A 57 -20.49 3.23 0.74
C TYR A 57 -19.43 4.34 0.58
N LEU A 58 -18.20 4.03 0.97
CA LEU A 58 -17.03 4.86 0.70
C LEU A 58 -16.21 4.19 -0.39
N LYS A 59 -16.61 4.42 -1.63
CA LYS A 59 -15.94 3.88 -2.81
C LYS A 59 -14.43 4.13 -2.76
N SER A 60 -13.63 3.10 -2.98
CA SER A 60 -12.18 3.18 -3.00
C SER A 60 -11.58 2.38 -4.16
N TYR A 61 -10.34 2.72 -4.48
CA TYR A 61 -9.58 2.07 -5.54
C TYR A 61 -8.23 1.63 -4.98
N GLU A 62 -7.81 0.41 -5.28
CA GLU A 62 -6.49 -0.09 -4.92
C GLU A 62 -5.71 -0.44 -6.18
N VAL A 63 -4.56 0.20 -6.37
CA VAL A 63 -3.61 -0.12 -7.44
C VAL A 63 -2.52 -0.99 -6.85
N VAL A 64 -2.38 -2.20 -7.37
CA VAL A 64 -1.35 -3.16 -6.94
C VAL A 64 -0.34 -3.34 -8.07
N PHE A 65 0.93 -3.16 -7.75
CA PHE A 65 2.05 -3.31 -8.67
C PHE A 65 2.66 -4.71 -8.56
N ASP A 66 3.41 -5.12 -9.57
CA ASP A 66 4.02 -6.46 -9.64
C ASP A 66 5.11 -6.72 -8.58
N ASP A 67 5.65 -5.67 -7.96
CA ASP A 67 6.59 -5.75 -6.83
C ASP A 67 5.90 -5.74 -5.45
N ALA A 68 4.59 -5.95 -5.40
CA ALA A 68 3.74 -5.90 -4.22
C ALA A 68 3.54 -4.49 -3.60
N THR A 69 4.00 -3.44 -4.25
CA THR A 69 3.62 -2.06 -3.89
C THR A 69 2.11 -1.87 -4.10
N LYS A 70 1.47 -1.16 -3.19
CA LYS A 70 0.03 -0.85 -3.25
C LYS A 70 -0.21 0.62 -2.98
N VAL A 71 -1.14 1.19 -3.70
CA VAL A 71 -1.63 2.55 -3.44
C VAL A 71 -3.15 2.52 -3.43
N GLU A 72 -3.74 2.99 -2.35
CA GLU A 72 -5.19 3.12 -2.21
C GLU A 72 -5.63 4.57 -2.39
N PHE A 73 -6.73 4.75 -3.12
CA PHE A 73 -7.33 6.05 -3.41
C PHE A 73 -8.78 6.07 -2.94
N ASN A 74 -9.24 7.24 -2.51
CA ASN A 74 -10.66 7.46 -2.24
C ASN A 74 -11.46 7.65 -3.56
N GLN A 75 -12.77 7.83 -3.44
CA GLN A 75 -13.66 7.99 -4.59
C GLN A 75 -13.32 9.20 -5.48
N LYS A 76 -12.61 10.20 -4.97
CA LYS A 76 -12.17 11.39 -5.73
C LYS A 76 -10.81 11.19 -6.40
N GLY A 77 -10.14 10.07 -6.13
CA GLY A 77 -8.80 9.81 -6.63
C GLY A 77 -7.67 10.35 -5.77
N GLN A 78 -7.97 10.83 -4.57
CA GLN A 78 -6.95 11.23 -3.60
C GLN A 78 -6.37 10.00 -2.93
N TRP A 79 -5.04 9.91 -2.80
CA TRP A 79 -4.42 8.78 -2.16
C TRP A 79 -4.73 8.75 -0.64
N LYS A 80 -4.93 7.57 -0.10
CA LYS A 80 -5.19 7.30 1.32
C LYS A 80 -4.08 6.48 1.95
N GLU A 81 -3.51 5.58 1.20
CA GLU A 81 -2.50 4.63 1.67
C GLU A 81 -1.46 4.40 0.58
N VAL A 82 -0.20 4.38 0.98
CA VAL A 82 0.93 3.98 0.15
C VAL A 82 1.71 2.91 0.92
N ASP A 83 1.71 1.69 0.40
CA ASP A 83 2.47 0.57 0.93
C ASP A 83 3.56 0.18 -0.07
N MET A 84 4.80 0.47 0.29
CA MET A 84 5.96 0.18 -0.55
C MET A 84 6.61 -1.18 -0.25
N ASN A 85 5.96 -1.98 0.60
CA ASN A 85 6.48 -3.27 1.04
C ASN A 85 7.85 -3.12 1.73
N THR A 86 8.93 -3.47 1.07
CA THR A 86 10.30 -3.38 1.61
C THR A 86 11.06 -2.12 1.18
N GLN A 87 10.43 -1.25 0.39
CA GLN A 87 11.04 -0.04 -0.16
C GLN A 87 10.58 1.21 0.63
N ALA A 88 11.33 2.29 0.49
CA ALA A 88 10.96 3.56 1.10
C ALA A 88 9.79 4.23 0.37
N VAL A 89 8.83 4.74 1.13
CA VAL A 89 7.77 5.61 0.59
C VAL A 89 8.42 6.89 0.04
N PRO A 90 8.06 7.33 -1.18
CA PRO A 90 8.55 8.59 -1.71
C PRO A 90 8.24 9.76 -0.76
N SER A 91 9.20 10.67 -0.61
CA SER A 91 9.10 11.77 0.36
C SER A 91 7.90 12.70 0.11
N GLU A 92 7.41 12.77 -1.12
CA GLU A 92 6.24 13.55 -1.52
C GLU A 92 4.94 13.13 -0.80
N PHE A 93 4.88 11.87 -0.34
CA PHE A 93 3.72 11.36 0.41
C PHE A 93 3.83 11.55 1.92
N ILE A 94 4.99 11.98 2.42
CA ILE A 94 5.25 12.05 3.85
C ILE A 94 5.28 13.51 4.29
N PRO A 95 4.45 13.91 5.28
CA PRO A 95 4.57 15.25 5.88
C PRO A 95 5.99 15.49 6.39
N GLU A 96 6.52 16.68 6.15
CA GLU A 96 7.89 17.04 6.52
C GLU A 96 8.18 16.83 8.02
N ALA A 97 7.23 17.17 8.88
CA ALA A 97 7.37 17.00 10.33
C ALA A 97 7.50 15.52 10.74
N ILE A 98 6.78 14.62 10.06
CA ILE A 98 6.86 13.16 10.30
C ILE A 98 8.21 12.63 9.83
N GLN A 99 8.65 13.02 8.64
CA GLN A 99 9.96 12.63 8.12
C GLN A 99 11.10 13.10 9.03
N ALA A 100 11.04 14.34 9.49
CA ALA A 100 12.03 14.90 10.41
C ALA A 100 12.07 14.14 11.74
N TYR A 101 10.90 13.80 12.29
CA TYR A 101 10.81 13.00 13.51
C TYR A 101 11.47 11.62 13.34
N VAL A 102 11.13 10.90 12.26
CA VAL A 102 11.69 9.58 12.00
C VAL A 102 13.22 9.65 11.79
N ASN A 103 13.70 10.63 11.05
CA ASN A 103 15.13 10.80 10.81
C ASN A 103 15.91 11.05 12.10
N THR A 104 15.32 11.71 13.08
CA THR A 104 15.94 12.03 14.37
C THR A 104 15.83 10.86 15.35
N ALA A 105 14.64 10.29 15.51
CA ALA A 105 14.36 9.25 16.50
C ALA A 105 14.80 7.85 16.04
N PHE A 106 14.75 7.58 14.73
CA PHE A 106 15.06 6.27 14.13
C PHE A 106 15.95 6.44 12.89
N PRO A 107 17.20 6.92 13.05
CA PRO A 107 18.07 7.29 11.92
C PRO A 107 18.43 6.13 10.99
N ASP A 108 18.36 4.89 11.48
CA ASP A 108 18.68 3.69 10.71
C ASP A 108 17.44 3.05 10.04
N ALA A 109 16.26 3.62 10.23
CA ALA A 109 15.01 3.13 9.65
C ALA A 109 14.45 4.12 8.61
N PHE A 110 13.64 3.60 7.71
CA PHE A 110 12.87 4.39 6.76
C PHE A 110 11.39 4.02 6.82
N ILE A 111 10.55 4.92 6.33
CA ILE A 111 9.11 4.71 6.24
C ILE A 111 8.83 3.86 5.00
N CYS A 112 8.21 2.70 5.17
CA CYS A 112 7.82 1.81 4.07
C CYS A 112 6.30 1.76 3.84
N HIS A 113 5.52 2.37 4.72
CA HIS A 113 4.06 2.43 4.62
C HIS A 113 3.55 3.71 5.27
N ILE A 114 2.57 4.34 4.65
CA ILE A 114 1.83 5.47 5.22
C ILE A 114 0.35 5.32 4.94
N ASP A 115 -0.47 5.52 5.96
CA ASP A 115 -1.93 5.53 5.89
C ASP A 115 -2.46 6.85 6.45
N VAL A 116 -3.41 7.44 5.75
CA VAL A 116 -4.07 8.68 6.15
C VAL A 116 -5.57 8.44 6.30
N GLU A 117 -6.07 8.57 7.51
CA GLU A 117 -7.50 8.45 7.80
C GLU A 117 -7.97 9.64 8.63
N LYS A 118 -8.95 10.37 8.10
CA LYS A 118 -9.52 11.54 8.79
C LYS A 118 -8.47 12.55 9.28
N GLY A 119 -7.40 12.74 8.49
CA GLY A 119 -6.29 13.62 8.80
C GLY A 119 -5.24 13.06 9.76
N LYS A 120 -5.49 11.93 10.42
CA LYS A 120 -4.49 11.21 11.22
C LYS A 120 -3.62 10.37 10.29
N LYS A 121 -2.35 10.20 10.65
CA LYS A 121 -1.39 9.42 9.86
C LYS A 121 -0.84 8.29 10.71
N GLU A 122 -0.70 7.15 10.09
CA GLU A 122 0.02 6.00 10.61
C GLU A 122 1.12 5.64 9.65
N VAL A 123 2.35 5.50 10.15
CA VAL A 123 3.49 5.08 9.35
C VAL A 123 4.09 3.81 9.92
N LYS A 124 4.55 2.95 9.03
CA LYS A 124 5.31 1.76 9.37
C LYS A 124 6.76 1.94 8.94
N LEU A 125 7.66 1.63 9.85
CA LEU A 125 9.09 1.72 9.62
C LEU A 125 9.68 0.37 9.17
N SER A 126 10.81 0.41 8.50
CA SER A 126 11.56 -0.76 8.04
C SER A 126 12.01 -1.69 9.19
N ASN A 127 12.08 -1.20 10.42
CA ASN A 127 12.39 -1.98 11.62
C ASN A 127 11.16 -2.65 12.27
N GLY A 128 9.96 -2.51 11.67
CA GLY A 128 8.71 -3.08 12.15
C GLY A 128 7.89 -2.22 13.10
N LEU A 129 8.41 -1.07 13.53
CA LEU A 129 7.67 -0.13 14.38
C LEU A 129 6.55 0.57 13.59
N GLU A 130 5.44 0.79 14.26
CA GLU A 130 4.31 1.59 13.78
C GLU A 130 4.19 2.85 14.61
N LEU A 131 4.13 4.01 13.94
CA LEU A 131 4.01 5.31 14.56
C LEU A 131 2.69 5.94 14.17
N LYS A 132 1.92 6.41 15.16
CA LYS A 132 0.65 7.10 14.93
C LYS A 132 0.79 8.58 15.25
N PHE A 133 0.35 9.40 14.32
CA PHE A 133 0.39 10.87 14.42
C PHE A 133 -1.02 11.44 14.34
N ASN A 134 -1.25 12.54 15.07
CA ASN A 134 -2.51 13.26 14.99
C ASN A 134 -2.61 14.13 13.72
N LYS A 135 -3.70 14.87 13.57
CA LYS A 135 -3.92 15.77 12.43
C LYS A 135 -2.84 16.83 12.24
N ARG A 136 -2.15 17.22 13.34
CA ARG A 136 -1.05 18.20 13.33
C ARG A 136 0.32 17.56 13.13
N ASN A 137 0.36 16.27 12.80
CA ASN A 137 1.59 15.49 12.63
C ASN A 137 2.44 15.39 13.93
N LEU A 138 1.77 15.41 15.08
CA LEU A 138 2.40 15.15 16.38
C LEU A 138 2.24 13.69 16.76
N LEU A 139 3.32 13.09 17.26
CA LEU A 139 3.34 11.70 17.67
C LEU A 139 2.36 11.43 18.80
N MET A 140 1.53 10.41 18.66
CA MET A 140 0.56 9.94 19.64
C MET A 140 0.94 8.60 20.25
N GLU A 141 1.48 7.68 19.47
CA GLU A 141 1.69 6.29 19.86
C GLU A 141 2.80 5.66 19.04
N VAL A 142 3.56 4.78 19.68
CA VAL A 142 4.56 3.90 19.05
C VAL A 142 4.21 2.46 19.40
N ASP A 143 3.96 1.64 18.39
CA ASP A 143 3.67 0.21 18.52
C ASP A 143 4.77 -0.62 17.83
N ASP A 144 4.99 -1.83 18.37
CA ASP A 144 5.88 -2.82 17.78
C ASP A 144 5.17 -4.10 17.31
#